data_925d13a1c14d016b75d10bf6d586997e
#
_entry.id   925d13a1c14d016b75d10bf6d586997e
#
_cell.length_a   1.000
_cell.length_b   1.000
_cell.length_c   1.000
_cell.angle_alpha   90.00
_cell.angle_beta   90.00
_cell.angle_gamma   90.00
#
_symmetry.space_group_name_H-M   'P 1'
#
loop_
_entity.id
_entity.type
_entity.pdbx_description
1 polymer ?
#
loop_
_entity_poly.entity_id
_entity_poly.type
_entity_poly.pdbx_seq_one_letter_code
_entity_poly.pdbx_strand_id
1 'polypeptide(L)'
;MFAIPDSAVGVSSAVPANGVVDDLFGAMDTRVMSQKSTAASAFEYAPEEEVDPNEPPERAALRKARHDRNRVRIETALKEKRERESAARQEQAERQMLKDLIGADIDAWQKKNQNNIRTMLANLGDVLWDGHRYKSPDMGSLMQPIGVKKSYHKALVIIHPDKVSQAGGDMSQRYIADKVFDIIKVAYKEFEAKELK
;
A
#
# COMPACT_ATOMS: atom_id res chain seq x y z
N MET A 1 66.39 -28.51 -12.39
CA MET A 1 67.55 -27.63 -12.23
C MET A 1 67.02 -26.20 -12.36
N PHE A 2 67.31 -25.41 -11.36
CA PHE A 2 67.04 -23.98 -11.14
C PHE A 2 65.59 -23.64 -10.76
N ALA A 3 65.30 -23.44 -9.57
CA ALA A 3 65.80 -22.56 -8.46
C ALA A 3 64.79 -21.39 -8.29
N ILE A 4 64.21 -21.40 -7.11
CA ILE A 4 63.39 -20.31 -6.49
C ILE A 4 64.35 -19.17 -6.09
N PRO A 5 63.92 -17.93 -6.01
CA PRO A 5 64.00 -17.37 -4.68
C PRO A 5 62.73 -16.66 -4.23
N ASP A 6 62.49 -16.98 -3.04
CA ASP A 6 61.87 -16.31 -1.90
C ASP A 6 62.19 -14.81 -1.82
N SER A 7 61.18 -14.02 -1.53
CA SER A 7 61.32 -12.83 -0.69
C SER A 7 59.95 -12.37 -0.17
N ALA A 8 59.81 -12.65 1.08
CA ALA A 8 58.82 -12.06 1.97
C ALA A 8 59.01 -10.54 2.12
N VAL A 9 57.93 -9.78 2.15
CA VAL A 9 57.73 -8.66 3.09
C VAL A 9 56.24 -8.56 3.41
N GLY A 10 55.94 -8.80 4.65
CA GLY A 10 54.68 -8.51 5.26
C GLY A 10 54.49 -7.02 5.48
N VAL A 11 53.25 -6.62 5.39
CA VAL A 11 52.73 -5.50 6.17
C VAL A 11 51.28 -5.82 6.57
N SER A 12 51.20 -6.01 7.85
CA SER A 12 50.02 -5.86 8.67
C SER A 12 49.34 -4.51 8.39
N SER A 13 48.04 -4.48 8.25
CA SER A 13 47.24 -3.55 9.04
C SER A 13 45.76 -3.61 8.70
N ALA A 14 45.02 -3.90 9.74
CA ALA A 14 43.85 -3.23 10.17
C ALA A 14 42.61 -3.23 9.26
N VAL A 15 41.70 -4.06 9.63
CA VAL A 15 40.27 -3.88 9.50
C VAL A 15 39.87 -2.63 10.27
N PRO A 16 39.11 -1.70 9.72
CA PRO A 16 38.19 -0.93 10.52
C PRO A 16 36.81 -1.59 10.43
N ALA A 17 36.45 -2.16 11.55
CA ALA A 17 35.07 -2.35 11.90
C ALA A 17 34.41 -0.96 12.06
N ASN A 18 33.10 -0.97 11.86
CA ASN A 18 32.14 0.07 12.20
C ASN A 18 32.01 1.24 11.23
N GLY A 19 30.84 1.33 10.83
CA GLY A 19 30.38 2.62 10.49
C GLY A 19 29.10 2.63 9.71
N VAL A 20 28.05 2.64 10.44
CA VAL A 20 27.02 3.64 10.26
C VAL A 20 26.25 3.54 8.94
N VAL A 21 25.22 2.74 8.97
CA VAL A 21 24.08 2.85 8.06
C VAL A 21 22.75 3.03 8.82
N ASP A 22 22.79 3.49 10.08
CA ASP A 22 21.59 3.66 10.90
C ASP A 22 21.03 5.09 10.94
N ASP A 23 21.61 6.04 10.22
CA ASP A 23 21.16 7.45 10.29
C ASP A 23 20.38 7.99 9.08
N LEU A 24 19.98 7.15 8.14
CA LEU A 24 19.25 7.66 6.95
C LEU A 24 17.72 7.57 7.06
N PHE A 25 17.18 6.90 8.07
CA PHE A 25 15.72 6.76 8.27
C PHE A 25 15.17 7.54 9.47
N GLY A 26 16.02 8.11 10.31
CA GLY A 26 15.62 8.83 11.53
C GLY A 26 15.25 10.31 11.35
N ALA A 27 15.58 10.92 10.23
CA ALA A 27 15.46 12.38 10.06
C ALA A 27 14.21 12.85 9.30
N MET A 28 13.39 11.96 8.77
CA MET A 28 12.22 12.36 7.95
C MET A 28 10.90 12.45 8.70
N ASP A 29 10.79 11.89 9.89
CA ASP A 29 9.49 11.78 10.59
C ASP A 29 9.20 12.88 11.62
N THR A 30 10.23 13.54 12.12
CA THR A 30 10.05 14.63 13.10
C THR A 30 9.66 15.98 12.49
N ARG A 31 9.92 16.18 11.19
CA ARG A 31 9.61 17.45 10.52
C ARG A 31 8.18 17.55 10.01
N VAL A 32 7.53 16.41 9.75
CA VAL A 32 6.12 16.34 9.32
C VAL A 32 5.17 16.42 10.52
N MET A 33 5.57 15.92 11.70
CA MET A 33 4.77 16.04 12.92
C MET A 33 4.80 17.46 13.51
N SER A 34 5.89 18.20 13.32
CA SER A 34 6.00 19.58 13.81
C SER A 34 5.17 20.59 13.02
N GLN A 35 4.84 20.31 11.75
CA GLN A 35 4.00 21.21 10.95
C GLN A 35 2.49 20.98 11.15
N LYS A 36 2.06 19.82 11.70
CA LYS A 36 0.65 19.60 12.03
C LYS A 36 0.20 20.25 13.32
N SER A 37 1.11 20.52 14.25
CA SER A 37 0.76 21.16 15.53
C SER A 37 0.69 22.69 15.43
N THR A 38 1.41 23.30 14.49
CA THR A 38 1.41 24.77 14.33
C THR A 38 0.19 25.29 13.57
N ALA A 39 -0.44 24.49 12.71
CA ALA A 39 -1.65 24.91 11.99
C ALA A 39 -2.92 24.84 12.86
N ALA A 40 -2.97 23.93 13.84
CA ALA A 40 -4.09 23.85 14.79
C ALA A 40 -4.02 24.95 15.86
N SER A 41 -2.80 25.34 16.26
CA SER A 41 -2.57 26.39 17.26
C SER A 41 -2.74 27.81 16.71
N ALA A 42 -2.50 28.01 15.41
CA ALA A 42 -2.67 29.33 14.79
C ALA A 42 -4.13 29.72 14.56
N PHE A 43 -5.07 28.77 14.72
CA PHE A 43 -6.50 29.01 14.53
C PHE A 43 -7.25 29.36 15.83
N GLU A 44 -6.59 29.19 16.99
CA GLU A 44 -7.22 29.38 18.30
C GLU A 44 -6.98 30.79 18.87
N TYR A 45 -6.17 31.60 18.20
CA TYR A 45 -5.84 32.96 18.62
C TYR A 45 -6.19 33.97 17.52
N ALA A 46 -7.47 34.23 17.36
CA ALA A 46 -7.88 35.53 16.84
C ALA A 46 -7.74 36.51 18.02
N PRO A 47 -6.84 37.50 17.97
CA PRO A 47 -6.76 38.48 19.04
C PRO A 47 -8.15 39.13 19.16
N GLU A 48 -8.70 39.13 20.36
CA GLU A 48 -9.86 39.94 20.65
C GLU A 48 -9.46 41.38 20.28
N GLU A 49 -10.08 41.92 19.22
CA GLU A 49 -9.83 43.27 18.77
C GLU A 49 -10.11 44.16 20.00
N GLU A 50 -9.07 44.85 20.53
CA GLU A 50 -9.19 45.79 21.66
C GLU A 50 -10.29 46.79 21.31
N VAL A 51 -11.34 46.74 22.09
CA VAL A 51 -12.52 47.60 21.90
C VAL A 51 -12.14 48.99 22.44
N ASP A 52 -11.97 49.95 21.56
CA ASP A 52 -11.81 51.34 21.96
C ASP A 52 -13.09 51.81 22.67
N PRO A 53 -13.03 52.18 23.97
CA PRO A 53 -14.19 52.62 24.74
C PRO A 53 -14.85 53.88 24.17
N ASN A 54 -14.20 54.58 23.24
CA ASN A 54 -14.67 55.81 22.62
C ASN A 54 -15.07 55.64 21.15
N GLU A 55 -15.26 54.40 20.68
CA GLU A 55 -15.60 54.09 19.28
C GLU A 55 -17.02 54.59 18.96
N PRO A 56 -17.22 55.31 17.83
CA PRO A 56 -18.56 55.69 17.37
C PRO A 56 -19.48 54.46 17.15
N PRO A 57 -20.78 54.54 17.52
CA PRO A 57 -21.69 53.41 17.51
C PRO A 57 -21.84 52.75 16.11
N GLU A 58 -21.71 53.54 15.05
CA GLU A 58 -21.74 52.99 13.67
C GLU A 58 -20.54 52.07 13.35
N ARG A 59 -19.34 52.46 13.83
CA ARG A 59 -18.13 51.64 13.68
C ARG A 59 -18.22 50.36 14.50
N ALA A 60 -18.69 50.42 15.71
CA ALA A 60 -18.90 49.27 16.56
C ALA A 60 -19.90 48.27 15.93
N ALA A 61 -20.98 48.75 15.32
CA ALA A 61 -21.95 47.92 14.61
C ALA A 61 -21.32 47.23 13.39
N LEU A 62 -20.51 47.94 12.60
CA LEU A 62 -19.81 47.37 11.43
C LEU A 62 -18.77 46.32 11.84
N ARG A 63 -18.02 46.55 12.92
CA ARG A 63 -17.06 45.61 13.47
C ARG A 63 -17.77 44.33 13.92
N LYS A 64 -18.85 44.44 14.69
CA LYS A 64 -19.67 43.33 15.13
C LYS A 64 -20.23 42.54 13.95
N ALA A 65 -20.76 43.20 12.92
CA ALA A 65 -21.28 42.54 11.73
C ALA A 65 -20.19 41.83 10.93
N ARG A 66 -18.96 42.33 10.91
CA ARG A 66 -17.81 41.67 10.31
C ARG A 66 -17.43 40.41 11.10
N HIS A 67 -17.33 40.56 12.43
CA HIS A 67 -17.04 39.43 13.33
C HIS A 67 -18.06 38.32 13.20
N ASP A 68 -19.34 38.65 13.23
CA ASP A 68 -20.43 37.66 13.08
C ASP A 68 -20.37 36.92 11.71
N ARG A 69 -20.11 37.66 10.62
CA ARG A 69 -19.91 37.03 9.30
C ARG A 69 -18.70 36.12 9.27
N ASN A 70 -17.58 36.51 9.88
CA ASN A 70 -16.40 35.69 9.95
C ASN A 70 -16.63 34.43 10.79
N ARG A 71 -17.32 34.58 11.95
CA ARG A 71 -17.69 33.44 12.80
C ARG A 71 -18.53 32.42 12.04
N VAL A 72 -19.58 32.85 11.36
CA VAL A 72 -20.44 31.98 10.55
C VAL A 72 -19.63 31.31 9.44
N ARG A 73 -18.75 32.04 8.76
CA ARG A 73 -17.87 31.49 7.71
C ARG A 73 -16.92 30.42 8.26
N ILE A 74 -16.34 30.66 9.41
CA ILE A 74 -15.44 29.70 10.08
C ILE A 74 -16.22 28.46 10.50
N GLU A 75 -17.39 28.63 11.11
CA GLU A 75 -18.23 27.53 11.55
C GLU A 75 -18.69 26.64 10.39
N THR A 76 -19.13 27.27 9.29
CA THR A 76 -19.48 26.50 8.07
C THR A 76 -18.30 25.74 7.49
N ALA A 77 -17.11 26.36 7.40
CA ALA A 77 -15.91 25.70 6.91
C ALA A 77 -15.46 24.54 7.82
N LEU A 78 -15.57 24.70 9.13
CA LEU A 78 -15.27 23.62 10.10
C LEU A 78 -16.26 22.46 9.98
N LYS A 79 -17.55 22.76 9.79
CA LYS A 79 -18.58 21.75 9.57
C LYS A 79 -18.31 20.95 8.30
N GLU A 80 -18.09 21.64 7.18
CA GLU A 80 -17.74 20.99 5.92
C GLU A 80 -16.47 20.13 6.02
N LYS A 81 -15.46 20.64 6.71
CA LYS A 81 -14.22 19.88 6.93
C LYS A 81 -14.47 18.60 7.72
N ARG A 82 -15.25 18.67 8.81
CA ARG A 82 -15.60 17.51 9.63
C ARG A 82 -16.41 16.48 8.84
N GLU A 83 -17.36 16.94 8.03
CA GLU A 83 -18.16 16.08 7.16
C GLU A 83 -17.29 15.36 6.12
N ARG A 84 -16.37 16.06 5.47
CA ARG A 84 -15.41 15.45 4.54
C ARG A 84 -14.48 14.45 5.22
N GLU A 85 -13.95 14.79 6.40
CA GLU A 85 -13.08 13.89 7.16
C GLU A 85 -13.84 12.63 7.64
N SER A 86 -15.09 12.78 8.08
CA SER A 86 -15.91 11.63 8.49
C SER A 86 -16.25 10.72 7.31
N ALA A 87 -16.63 11.28 6.17
CA ALA A 87 -16.88 10.52 4.94
C ALA A 87 -15.63 9.77 4.46
N ALA A 88 -14.47 10.44 4.46
CA ALA A 88 -13.21 9.80 4.09
C ALA A 88 -12.81 8.65 5.03
N ARG A 89 -13.05 8.81 6.35
CA ARG A 89 -12.79 7.74 7.33
C ARG A 89 -13.72 6.54 7.13
N GLN A 90 -14.99 6.79 6.85
CA GLN A 90 -15.96 5.73 6.57
C GLN A 90 -15.58 4.96 5.31
N GLU A 91 -15.27 5.66 4.21
CA GLU A 91 -14.82 5.04 2.96
C GLU A 91 -13.53 4.21 3.16
N GLN A 92 -12.60 4.73 3.95
CA GLN A 92 -11.36 4.00 4.25
C GLN A 92 -11.63 2.75 5.09
N ALA A 93 -12.53 2.82 6.08
CA ALA A 93 -12.92 1.68 6.90
C ALA A 93 -13.61 0.60 6.08
N GLU A 94 -14.53 0.97 5.20
CA GLU A 94 -15.21 0.04 4.29
C GLU A 94 -14.22 -0.66 3.35
N ARG A 95 -13.28 0.10 2.79
CA ARG A 95 -12.21 -0.46 1.96
C ARG A 95 -11.32 -1.44 2.72
N GLN A 96 -11.00 -1.14 3.97
CA GLN A 96 -10.17 -2.03 4.78
C GLN A 96 -10.92 -3.31 5.14
N MET A 97 -12.18 -3.20 5.56
CA MET A 97 -13.03 -4.36 5.85
C MET A 97 -13.19 -5.29 4.64
N LEU A 98 -13.38 -4.71 3.44
CA LEU A 98 -13.45 -5.48 2.20
C LEU A 98 -12.13 -6.21 1.91
N LYS A 99 -10.98 -5.55 2.09
CA LYS A 99 -9.67 -6.16 1.92
C LYS A 99 -9.42 -7.30 2.90
N ASP A 100 -9.83 -7.13 4.15
CA ASP A 100 -9.64 -8.15 5.19
C ASP A 100 -10.50 -9.39 4.89
N LEU A 101 -11.74 -9.19 4.44
CA LEU A 101 -12.64 -10.28 4.05
C LEU A 101 -12.07 -11.07 2.86
N ILE A 102 -11.74 -10.37 1.76
CA ILE A 102 -11.18 -10.99 0.56
C ILE A 102 -9.83 -11.65 0.88
N GLY A 103 -9.02 -11.01 1.72
CA GLY A 103 -7.73 -11.57 2.16
C GLY A 103 -7.90 -12.90 2.86
N ALA A 104 -8.86 -13.02 3.76
CA ALA A 104 -9.17 -14.26 4.47
C ALA A 104 -9.58 -15.40 3.50
N ASP A 105 -10.39 -15.10 2.49
CA ASP A 105 -10.81 -16.07 1.47
C ASP A 105 -9.61 -16.54 0.63
N ILE A 106 -8.73 -15.62 0.23
CA ILE A 106 -7.50 -15.95 -0.53
C ILE A 106 -6.56 -16.81 0.32
N ASP A 107 -6.38 -16.48 1.60
CA ASP A 107 -5.55 -17.25 2.53
C ASP A 107 -6.11 -18.66 2.75
N ALA A 108 -7.44 -18.81 2.87
CA ALA A 108 -8.12 -20.10 2.98
C ALA A 108 -7.91 -20.93 1.69
N TRP A 109 -8.04 -20.31 0.51
CA TRP A 109 -7.77 -20.96 -0.77
C TRP A 109 -6.31 -21.40 -0.88
N GLN A 110 -5.35 -20.55 -0.49
CA GLN A 110 -3.93 -20.87 -0.50
C GLN A 110 -3.62 -22.09 0.40
N LYS A 111 -4.15 -22.09 1.62
CA LYS A 111 -3.99 -23.20 2.58
C LYS A 111 -4.62 -24.50 2.05
N LYS A 112 -5.81 -24.44 1.47
CA LYS A 112 -6.50 -25.59 0.85
C LYS A 112 -5.64 -26.25 -0.24
N ASN A 113 -4.93 -25.43 -1.02
CA ASN A 113 -4.09 -25.89 -2.13
C ASN A 113 -2.63 -26.21 -1.72
N GLN A 114 -2.26 -26.05 -0.43
CA GLN A 114 -0.95 -26.40 0.14
C GLN A 114 0.24 -25.79 -0.63
N ASN A 115 0.10 -24.61 -1.19
CA ASN A 115 1.09 -23.95 -2.07
C ASN A 115 1.53 -24.77 -3.29
N ASN A 116 0.78 -25.80 -3.64
CA ASN A 116 1.07 -26.62 -4.82
C ASN A 116 0.54 -25.94 -6.07
N ILE A 117 1.43 -25.54 -6.98
CA ILE A 117 1.06 -24.84 -8.22
C ILE A 117 0.04 -25.59 -9.06
N ARG A 118 0.08 -26.93 -9.09
CA ARG A 118 -0.86 -27.75 -9.88
C ARG A 118 -2.28 -27.63 -9.35
N THR A 119 -2.46 -27.79 -8.03
CA THR A 119 -3.78 -27.65 -7.38
C THR A 119 -4.27 -26.20 -7.39
N MET A 120 -3.34 -25.24 -7.25
CA MET A 120 -3.67 -23.82 -7.35
C MET A 120 -4.19 -23.45 -8.75
N LEU A 121 -3.54 -23.94 -9.82
CA LEU A 121 -3.99 -23.68 -11.17
C LEU A 121 -5.31 -24.41 -11.48
N ALA A 122 -5.53 -25.61 -10.95
CA ALA A 122 -6.81 -26.32 -11.13
C ALA A 122 -7.97 -25.58 -10.45
N ASN A 123 -7.74 -25.05 -9.25
CA ASN A 123 -8.76 -24.41 -8.39
C ASN A 123 -8.69 -22.87 -8.43
N LEU A 124 -8.00 -22.28 -9.39
CA LEU A 124 -7.85 -20.82 -9.47
C LEU A 124 -9.19 -20.10 -9.64
N GLY A 125 -10.12 -20.71 -10.37
CA GLY A 125 -11.47 -20.17 -10.55
C GLY A 125 -12.24 -19.94 -9.25
N ASP A 126 -11.95 -20.72 -8.20
CA ASP A 126 -12.66 -20.65 -6.92
C ASP A 126 -12.40 -19.32 -6.16
N VAL A 127 -11.27 -18.66 -6.43
CA VAL A 127 -10.84 -17.45 -5.73
C VAL A 127 -10.96 -16.19 -6.60
N LEU A 128 -11.22 -16.37 -7.90
CA LEU A 128 -11.40 -15.24 -8.81
C LEU A 128 -12.84 -14.70 -8.73
N TRP A 129 -13.02 -13.48 -9.21
CA TRP A 129 -14.31 -12.79 -9.27
C TRP A 129 -15.24 -13.37 -10.33
N ASP A 130 -16.53 -13.14 -10.17
CA ASP A 130 -17.54 -13.57 -11.13
C ASP A 130 -17.32 -12.97 -12.53
N GLY A 131 -17.51 -13.80 -13.56
CA GLY A 131 -17.29 -13.39 -14.95
C GLY A 131 -15.83 -13.41 -15.40
N HIS A 132 -14.93 -13.96 -14.61
CA HIS A 132 -13.54 -14.17 -15.04
C HIS A 132 -13.47 -15.08 -16.28
N ARG A 133 -12.47 -14.84 -17.14
CA ARG A 133 -12.27 -15.64 -18.36
C ARG A 133 -11.36 -16.86 -18.18
N TYR A 134 -10.99 -17.16 -16.95
CA TYR A 134 -10.12 -18.29 -16.65
C TYR A 134 -10.86 -19.61 -16.85
N LYS A 135 -10.23 -20.52 -17.58
CA LYS A 135 -10.69 -21.90 -17.74
C LYS A 135 -9.71 -22.80 -17.01
N SER A 136 -10.20 -23.50 -15.99
CA SER A 136 -9.39 -24.44 -15.22
C SER A 136 -8.80 -25.50 -16.15
N PRO A 137 -7.49 -25.74 -16.09
CA PRO A 137 -6.85 -26.78 -16.88
C PRO A 137 -7.24 -28.15 -16.34
N ASP A 138 -7.27 -29.16 -17.24
CA ASP A 138 -7.45 -30.54 -16.84
C ASP A 138 -6.24 -31.02 -16.00
N MET A 139 -6.53 -31.78 -14.94
CA MET A 139 -5.49 -32.35 -14.07
C MET A 139 -4.47 -33.22 -14.83
N GLY A 140 -4.92 -33.97 -15.87
CA GLY A 140 -4.02 -34.73 -16.71
C GLY A 140 -2.98 -33.87 -17.40
N SER A 141 -3.36 -32.67 -17.86
CA SER A 141 -2.44 -31.70 -18.46
C SER A 141 -1.45 -31.11 -17.47
N LEU A 142 -1.84 -31.02 -16.20
CA LEU A 142 -0.99 -30.49 -15.12
C LEU A 142 0.00 -31.52 -14.56
N MET A 143 -0.13 -32.80 -14.90
CA MET A 143 0.86 -33.84 -14.54
C MET A 143 2.21 -33.57 -15.24
N GLN A 144 2.19 -33.02 -16.42
CA GLN A 144 3.40 -32.73 -17.20
C GLN A 144 3.93 -31.33 -16.87
N PRO A 145 5.24 -31.14 -16.64
CA PRO A 145 5.84 -29.83 -16.36
C PRO A 145 5.53 -28.78 -17.43
N ILE A 146 5.51 -29.17 -18.68
CA ILE A 146 5.17 -28.30 -19.81
C ILE A 146 3.72 -27.82 -19.72
N GLY A 147 2.81 -28.70 -19.27
CA GLY A 147 1.39 -28.33 -19.04
C GLY A 147 1.22 -27.30 -17.94
N VAL A 148 1.95 -27.46 -16.83
CA VAL A 148 1.97 -26.48 -15.74
C VAL A 148 2.47 -25.13 -16.25
N LYS A 149 3.59 -25.10 -16.98
CA LYS A 149 4.15 -23.87 -17.56
C LYS A 149 3.15 -23.14 -18.47
N LYS A 150 2.49 -23.88 -19.37
CA LYS A 150 1.46 -23.31 -20.27
C LYS A 150 0.28 -22.75 -19.49
N SER A 151 -0.22 -23.48 -18.49
CA SER A 151 -1.35 -23.08 -17.67
C SER A 151 -1.02 -21.87 -16.80
N TYR A 152 0.18 -21.83 -16.24
CA TYR A 152 0.70 -20.67 -15.50
C TYR A 152 0.71 -19.41 -16.36
N HIS A 153 1.25 -19.46 -17.58
CA HIS A 153 1.27 -18.29 -18.45
C HIS A 153 -0.14 -17.82 -18.84
N LYS A 154 -1.07 -18.75 -19.08
CA LYS A 154 -2.48 -18.40 -19.32
C LYS A 154 -3.13 -17.74 -18.12
N ALA A 155 -2.87 -18.27 -16.92
CA ALA A 155 -3.35 -17.66 -15.66
C ALA A 155 -2.82 -16.24 -15.50
N LEU A 156 -1.50 -16.02 -15.66
CA LEU A 156 -0.88 -14.70 -15.54
C LEU A 156 -1.51 -13.63 -16.45
N VAL A 157 -1.85 -14.00 -17.69
CA VAL A 157 -2.48 -13.05 -18.63
C VAL A 157 -3.83 -12.55 -18.09
N ILE A 158 -4.56 -13.41 -17.37
CA ILE A 158 -5.90 -13.11 -16.85
C ILE A 158 -5.83 -12.33 -15.52
N ILE A 159 -4.95 -12.78 -14.61
CA ILE A 159 -4.82 -12.20 -13.27
C ILE A 159 -3.80 -11.06 -13.18
N HIS A 160 -3.21 -10.62 -14.30
CA HIS A 160 -2.23 -9.53 -14.26
C HIS A 160 -2.90 -8.24 -13.79
N PRO A 161 -2.38 -7.56 -12.73
CA PRO A 161 -3.01 -6.35 -12.17
C PRO A 161 -3.26 -5.26 -13.21
N ASP A 162 -2.31 -5.05 -14.14
CA ASP A 162 -2.46 -4.08 -15.21
C ASP A 162 -3.61 -4.43 -16.17
N LYS A 163 -3.77 -5.72 -16.50
CA LYS A 163 -4.85 -6.17 -17.38
C LYS A 163 -6.22 -5.99 -16.73
N VAL A 164 -6.32 -6.31 -15.46
CA VAL A 164 -7.55 -6.10 -14.68
C VAL A 164 -7.86 -4.60 -14.56
N SER A 165 -6.85 -3.77 -14.31
CA SER A 165 -7.01 -2.32 -14.26
C SER A 165 -7.42 -1.73 -15.61
N GLN A 166 -6.79 -2.14 -16.71
CA GLN A 166 -7.12 -1.70 -18.07
C GLN A 166 -8.52 -2.14 -18.52
N ALA A 167 -8.98 -3.30 -18.05
CA ALA A 167 -10.32 -3.81 -18.31
C ALA A 167 -11.42 -3.11 -17.49
N GLY A 168 -11.07 -2.13 -16.66
CA GLY A 168 -12.04 -1.44 -15.81
C GLY A 168 -12.44 -2.22 -14.57
N GLY A 169 -11.63 -3.20 -14.16
CA GLY A 169 -11.89 -3.98 -12.95
C GLY A 169 -12.10 -3.10 -11.72
N ASP A 170 -13.01 -3.49 -10.86
CA ASP A 170 -13.29 -2.80 -9.61
C ASP A 170 -12.15 -2.95 -8.58
N MET A 171 -12.27 -2.33 -7.44
CA MET A 171 -11.26 -2.35 -6.39
C MET A 171 -11.02 -3.76 -5.84
N SER A 172 -12.08 -4.56 -5.69
CA SER A 172 -12.03 -5.93 -5.20
C SER A 172 -11.28 -6.82 -6.18
N GLN A 173 -11.63 -6.72 -7.46
CA GLN A 173 -11.00 -7.49 -8.54
C GLN A 173 -9.51 -7.20 -8.67
N ARG A 174 -9.11 -5.92 -8.55
CA ARG A 174 -7.70 -5.51 -8.56
C ARG A 174 -6.95 -6.07 -7.36
N TYR A 175 -7.57 -6.05 -6.19
CA TYR A 175 -6.97 -6.58 -4.97
C TYR A 175 -6.79 -8.11 -5.03
N ILE A 176 -7.82 -8.84 -5.52
CA ILE A 176 -7.75 -10.28 -5.75
C ILE A 176 -6.63 -10.59 -6.75
N ALA A 177 -6.61 -9.88 -7.89
CA ALA A 177 -5.62 -10.08 -8.94
C ALA A 177 -4.20 -9.90 -8.40
N ASP A 178 -3.93 -8.84 -7.67
CA ASP A 178 -2.62 -8.54 -7.08
C ASP A 178 -2.16 -9.64 -6.11
N LYS A 179 -3.00 -9.99 -5.17
CA LYS A 179 -2.69 -11.03 -4.16
C LYS A 179 -2.50 -12.41 -4.77
N VAL A 180 -3.43 -12.84 -5.62
CA VAL A 180 -3.37 -14.15 -6.26
C VAL A 180 -2.19 -14.25 -7.22
N PHE A 181 -1.87 -13.18 -7.94
CA PHE A 181 -0.68 -13.10 -8.80
C PHE A 181 0.61 -13.36 -8.01
N ASP A 182 0.79 -12.70 -6.88
CA ASP A 182 1.97 -12.90 -6.05
C ASP A 182 2.07 -14.32 -5.51
N ILE A 183 0.98 -14.89 -5.02
CA ILE A 183 0.94 -16.26 -4.49
C ILE A 183 1.31 -17.28 -5.59
N ILE A 184 0.69 -17.19 -6.76
CA ILE A 184 0.95 -18.11 -7.88
C ILE A 184 2.37 -17.97 -8.40
N LYS A 185 2.92 -16.76 -8.43
CA LYS A 185 4.30 -16.51 -8.83
C LYS A 185 5.31 -17.17 -7.89
N VAL A 186 5.06 -17.11 -6.58
CA VAL A 186 5.91 -17.80 -5.57
C VAL A 186 5.83 -19.32 -5.76
N ALA A 187 4.61 -19.88 -5.85
CA ALA A 187 4.41 -21.31 -6.05
C ALA A 187 5.05 -21.82 -7.36
N TYR A 188 4.99 -21.01 -8.43
CA TYR A 188 5.63 -21.37 -9.70
C TYR A 188 7.17 -21.37 -9.61
N LYS A 189 7.78 -20.42 -8.91
CA LYS A 189 9.23 -20.40 -8.67
C LYS A 189 9.70 -21.65 -7.93
N GLU A 190 8.95 -22.09 -6.92
CA GLU A 190 9.26 -23.32 -6.20
C GLU A 190 9.16 -24.56 -7.09
N PHE A 191 8.13 -24.61 -7.92
CA PHE A 191 7.96 -25.67 -8.90
C PHE A 191 9.10 -25.69 -9.95
N GLU A 192 9.45 -24.52 -10.49
CA GLU A 192 10.56 -24.38 -11.46
C GLU A 192 11.89 -24.86 -10.87
N ALA A 193 12.16 -24.52 -9.62
CA ALA A 193 13.36 -24.97 -8.91
C ALA A 193 13.43 -26.48 -8.68
N LYS A 194 12.25 -27.15 -8.54
CA LYS A 194 12.17 -28.59 -8.25
C LYS A 194 12.09 -29.46 -9.50
N GLU A 195 11.39 -29.01 -10.54
CA GLU A 195 10.98 -29.88 -11.66
C GLU A 195 11.45 -29.43 -13.05
N LEU A 196 11.93 -28.20 -13.21
CA LEU A 196 12.38 -27.65 -14.48
C LEU A 196 13.91 -27.47 -14.54
N LYS A 197 14.64 -28.12 -13.64
CA LYS A 197 16.11 -28.17 -13.69
C LYS A 197 16.61 -29.13 -14.74
#